data_6583a79a0a94b4b07f383f4bc213aba4
#
_entry.id   6583a79a0a94b4b07f383f4bc213aba4
#
_cell.length_a   1.000
_cell.length_b   1.000
_cell.length_c   1.000
_cell.angle_alpha   90.00
_cell.angle_beta   90.00
_cell.angle_gamma   90.00
#
_symmetry.space_group_name_H-M   'P 1'
#
loop_
_entity.id
_entity.type
_entity.pdbx_description
1 polymer ?
#
loop_
_entity_poly.entity_id
_entity_poly.type
_entity_poly.pdbx_seq_one_letter_code
_entity_poly.pdbx_strand_id
1 'polypeptide(L)'
;IPEVKESKVKRGDIWQLGEHRIMCGDSTSDKDVAKLMNGAKADMVFTDPPYGMNAVSKSGVLSARYKTDIIGDDNTDIARDSFSLIHSLFNCKQIWWGANYYSEFLPSAEGWIVWDKNNGGSDQTDCELAWTNFRSVCRLYKKASEKRNRIHPTQKPVELFLWSIKKFKVEFNIVLDVFL
;
A
#
# COMPACT_ATOMS: atom_id res chain seq x y z
N ILE A 1 19.32 -4.15 7.42
CA ILE A 1 18.72 -3.11 8.29
C ILE A 1 19.36 -3.30 9.65
N PRO A 2 19.86 -2.23 10.31
CA PRO A 2 20.35 -2.32 11.67
C PRO A 2 19.23 -2.87 12.59
N GLU A 3 19.60 -3.78 13.49
CA GLU A 3 18.66 -4.28 14.49
C GLU A 3 18.32 -3.14 15.47
N VAL A 4 17.07 -2.74 15.51
CA VAL A 4 16.61 -1.68 16.43
C VAL A 4 16.41 -2.34 17.80
N LYS A 5 17.30 -2.08 18.73
CA LYS A 5 17.23 -2.64 20.09
C LYS A 5 16.06 -2.07 20.90
N GLU A 6 15.73 -0.79 20.69
CA GLU A 6 14.57 -0.13 21.29
C GLU A 6 13.95 0.83 20.28
N SER A 7 12.63 0.77 20.09
CA SER A 7 11.93 1.74 19.27
C SER A 7 11.82 3.07 20.02
N LYS A 8 12.32 4.14 19.40
CA LYS A 8 12.15 5.51 19.91
C LYS A 8 10.84 6.14 19.43
N VAL A 9 10.17 5.51 18.46
CA VAL A 9 8.94 6.03 17.86
C VAL A 9 7.75 5.63 18.72
N LYS A 10 6.88 6.59 19.03
CA LYS A 10 5.63 6.39 19.77
C LYS A 10 4.44 6.70 18.87
N ARG A 11 3.30 6.09 19.18
CA ARG A 11 2.05 6.41 18.49
C ARG A 11 1.75 7.92 18.58
N GLY A 12 1.46 8.52 17.45
CA GLY A 12 1.23 9.95 17.31
C GLY A 12 2.48 10.77 16.96
N ASP A 13 3.68 10.18 16.95
CA ASP A 13 4.88 10.89 16.51
C ASP A 13 4.86 11.17 15.02
N ILE A 14 5.29 12.39 14.66
CA ILE A 14 5.50 12.80 13.27
C ILE A 14 6.99 13.09 13.05
N TRP A 15 7.51 12.55 11.99
CA TRP A 15 8.89 12.74 11.57
C TRP A 15 8.95 13.47 10.23
N GLN A 16 9.85 14.47 10.15
CA GLN A 16 10.11 15.19 8.91
C GLN A 16 11.37 14.62 8.26
N LEU A 17 11.25 14.14 7.02
CA LEU A 17 12.34 13.60 6.20
C LEU A 17 12.50 14.44 4.93
N GLY A 18 13.27 15.52 5.00
CA GLY A 18 13.29 16.51 3.94
C GLY A 18 11.92 17.17 3.77
N GLU A 19 11.33 17.03 2.61
CA GLU A 19 9.96 17.52 2.31
C GLU A 19 8.86 16.51 2.68
N HIS A 20 9.22 15.26 3.02
CA HIS A 20 8.28 14.20 3.35
C HIS A 20 7.94 14.19 4.83
N ARG A 21 6.71 13.75 5.14
CA ARG A 21 6.23 13.55 6.52
C ARG A 21 5.86 12.09 6.71
N ILE A 22 6.28 11.52 7.84
CA ILE A 22 5.91 10.16 8.25
C ILE A 22 5.30 10.24 9.64
N MET A 23 4.24 9.49 9.87
CA MET A 23 3.57 9.41 11.17
C MET A 23 3.46 7.97 11.64
N CYS A 24 3.74 7.73 12.89
CA CYS A 24 3.34 6.51 13.58
C CYS A 24 1.90 6.67 14.07
N GLY A 25 0.93 6.27 13.25
CA GLY A 25 -0.50 6.51 13.46
C GLY A 25 -1.37 5.32 13.11
N ASP A 26 -2.66 5.59 13.04
CA ASP A 26 -3.70 4.64 12.66
C ASP A 26 -4.34 5.11 11.35
N SER A 27 -4.22 4.30 10.31
CA SER A 27 -4.77 4.59 8.97
C SER A 27 -6.31 4.64 8.93
N THR A 28 -6.97 4.13 9.97
CA THR A 28 -8.43 4.15 10.12
C THR A 28 -8.92 5.33 10.98
N SER A 29 -7.99 6.16 11.50
CA SER A 29 -8.30 7.32 12.33
C SER A 29 -8.29 8.63 11.52
N ASP A 30 -9.44 9.29 11.44
CA ASP A 30 -9.58 10.61 10.82
C ASP A 30 -8.66 11.67 11.45
N LYS A 31 -8.47 11.61 12.78
CA LYS A 31 -7.59 12.50 13.53
C LYS A 31 -6.12 12.30 13.15
N ASP A 32 -5.69 11.04 13.03
CA ASP A 32 -4.31 10.73 12.69
C ASP A 32 -4.02 11.14 11.23
N VAL A 33 -4.93 10.85 10.31
CA VAL A 33 -4.82 11.30 8.92
C VAL A 33 -4.81 12.83 8.82
N ALA A 34 -5.70 13.52 9.51
CA ALA A 34 -5.72 14.99 9.53
C ALA A 34 -4.43 15.57 10.12
N LYS A 35 -3.87 14.95 11.17
CA LYS A 35 -2.61 15.34 11.79
C LYS A 35 -1.42 15.13 10.84
N LEU A 36 -1.37 14.00 10.11
CA LEU A 36 -0.36 13.75 9.10
C LEU A 36 -0.41 14.79 8.00
N MET A 37 -1.60 15.06 7.47
CA MET A 37 -1.82 16.01 6.38
C MET A 37 -1.58 17.46 6.77
N ASN A 38 -1.76 17.83 8.04
CA ASN A 38 -1.51 19.19 8.56
C ASN A 38 -2.17 20.30 7.71
N GLY A 39 -3.40 20.09 7.30
CA GLY A 39 -4.16 21.02 6.45
C GLY A 39 -3.85 20.94 4.95
N ALA A 40 -2.88 20.18 4.53
CA ALA A 40 -2.60 19.95 3.11
C ALA A 40 -3.65 19.03 2.48
N LYS A 41 -3.77 19.09 1.16
CA LYS A 41 -4.62 18.18 0.38
C LYS A 41 -3.74 17.21 -0.41
N ALA A 42 -4.09 15.95 -0.40
CA ALA A 42 -3.45 14.96 -1.27
C ALA A 42 -3.94 15.16 -2.71
N ASP A 43 -3.01 15.16 -3.65
CA ASP A 43 -3.29 15.16 -5.09
C ASP A 43 -3.49 13.73 -5.60
N MET A 44 -2.93 12.78 -4.88
CA MET A 44 -3.04 11.34 -5.18
C MET A 44 -2.97 10.52 -3.89
N VAL A 45 -3.74 9.44 -3.83
CA VAL A 45 -3.54 8.33 -2.89
C VAL A 45 -2.93 7.15 -3.65
N PHE A 46 -1.83 6.63 -3.14
CA PHE A 46 -1.21 5.41 -3.67
C PHE A 46 -0.82 4.54 -2.48
N THR A 47 -1.54 3.45 -2.25
CA THR A 47 -1.42 2.74 -0.98
C THR A 47 -1.63 1.23 -1.12
N ASP A 48 -1.10 0.48 -0.14
CA ASP A 48 -1.06 -0.97 -0.08
C ASP A 48 -1.45 -1.44 1.32
N PRO A 49 -2.75 -1.51 1.65
CA PRO A 49 -3.20 -1.94 2.96
C PRO A 49 -2.83 -3.40 3.26
N PRO A 50 -2.76 -3.82 4.52
CA PRO A 50 -2.82 -5.23 4.88
C PRO A 50 -4.19 -5.80 4.46
N TYR A 51 -4.21 -6.97 3.86
CA TYR A 51 -5.43 -7.54 3.26
C TYR A 51 -5.72 -9.00 3.65
N GLY A 52 -5.29 -9.39 4.84
CA GLY A 52 -5.69 -10.65 5.46
C GLY A 52 -4.95 -11.88 4.94
N MET A 53 -3.76 -11.71 4.36
CA MET A 53 -2.97 -12.84 3.86
C MET A 53 -2.21 -13.60 4.94
N ASN A 54 -2.04 -13.02 6.14
CA ASN A 54 -1.13 -13.54 7.17
C ASN A 54 0.26 -13.87 6.58
N ALA A 55 0.81 -12.94 5.80
CA ALA A 55 1.93 -13.19 4.90
C ALA A 55 3.20 -13.71 5.62
N VAL A 56 3.39 -13.36 6.89
CA VAL A 56 4.54 -13.77 7.71
C VAL A 56 4.22 -14.97 8.61
N SER A 57 2.99 -15.09 9.12
CA SER A 57 2.57 -16.12 10.07
C SER A 57 2.46 -17.53 9.47
N LYS A 58 2.41 -17.63 8.14
CA LYS A 58 2.39 -18.93 7.44
C LYS A 58 3.80 -19.52 7.38
N SER A 59 3.92 -20.82 7.59
CA SER A 59 5.17 -21.56 7.42
C SER A 59 5.75 -21.37 6.01
N GLY A 60 7.05 -21.08 5.91
CA GLY A 60 7.71 -20.93 4.61
C GLY A 60 8.88 -19.95 4.63
N VAL A 61 9.36 -19.58 3.45
CA VAL A 61 10.55 -18.73 3.26
C VAL A 61 10.38 -17.34 3.91
N LEU A 62 9.16 -16.79 3.93
CA LEU A 62 8.90 -15.47 4.52
C LEU A 62 8.96 -15.54 6.05
N SER A 63 8.35 -16.51 6.69
CA SER A 63 8.39 -16.67 8.15
C SER A 63 9.80 -16.98 8.67
N ALA A 64 10.64 -17.63 7.87
CA ALA A 64 12.04 -17.86 8.22
C ALA A 64 12.88 -16.56 8.20
N ARG A 65 12.52 -15.61 7.32
CA ARG A 65 13.25 -14.34 7.13
C ARG A 65 12.72 -13.19 7.96
N TYR A 66 11.41 -13.14 8.16
CA TYR A 66 10.71 -12.06 8.87
C TYR A 66 10.02 -12.65 10.10
N LYS A 67 10.44 -12.20 11.28
CA LYS A 67 9.98 -12.76 12.55
C LYS A 67 8.80 -12.01 13.18
N THR A 68 8.43 -10.88 12.57
CA THR A 68 7.37 -10.01 13.09
C THR A 68 6.16 -10.08 12.15
N ASP A 69 4.99 -10.37 12.71
CA ASP A 69 3.75 -10.35 11.96
C ASP A 69 3.42 -8.94 11.48
N ILE A 70 2.73 -8.86 10.35
CA ILE A 70 2.21 -7.59 9.86
C ILE A 70 0.93 -7.28 10.64
N ILE A 71 0.90 -6.11 11.28
CA ILE A 71 -0.25 -5.68 12.08
C ILE A 71 -1.48 -5.55 11.16
N GLY A 72 -2.56 -6.26 11.53
CA GLY A 72 -3.84 -6.21 10.82
C GLY A 72 -3.88 -7.00 9.51
N ASP A 73 -2.90 -7.90 9.26
CA ASP A 73 -2.90 -8.79 8.09
C ASP A 73 -3.58 -10.15 8.38
N ASP A 74 -4.39 -10.22 9.43
CA ASP A 74 -5.20 -11.38 9.82
C ASP A 74 -6.62 -11.37 9.21
N ASN A 75 -7.09 -10.19 8.78
CA ASN A 75 -8.38 -10.01 8.12
C ASN A 75 -8.36 -8.76 7.21
N THR A 76 -9.49 -8.40 6.61
CA THR A 76 -9.63 -7.26 5.70
C THR A 76 -10.22 -6.00 6.35
N ASP A 77 -10.42 -5.99 7.67
CA ASP A 77 -11.09 -4.88 8.36
C ASP A 77 -10.32 -3.56 8.24
N ILE A 78 -8.98 -3.60 8.41
CA ILE A 78 -8.15 -2.40 8.25
C ILE A 78 -8.20 -1.87 6.81
N ALA A 79 -8.16 -2.76 5.81
CA ALA A 79 -8.30 -2.36 4.41
C ALA A 79 -9.64 -1.68 4.15
N ARG A 80 -10.74 -2.26 4.65
CA ARG A 80 -12.09 -1.72 4.52
C ARG A 80 -12.23 -0.34 5.17
N ASP A 81 -11.84 -0.24 6.44
CA ASP A 81 -12.08 0.95 7.24
C ASP A 81 -11.20 2.12 6.77
N SER A 82 -9.92 1.86 6.44
CA SER A 82 -9.05 2.86 5.85
C SER A 82 -9.52 3.29 4.45
N PHE A 83 -9.96 2.34 3.60
CA PHE A 83 -10.52 2.67 2.29
C PHE A 83 -11.73 3.60 2.45
N SER A 84 -12.68 3.24 3.31
CA SER A 84 -13.90 4.02 3.54
C SER A 84 -13.58 5.45 4.00
N LEU A 85 -12.66 5.58 4.96
CA LEU A 85 -12.21 6.88 5.47
C LEU A 85 -11.52 7.71 4.38
N ILE A 86 -10.46 7.18 3.79
CA ILE A 86 -9.61 7.91 2.84
C ILE A 86 -10.38 8.26 1.57
N HIS A 87 -11.20 7.33 1.06
CA HIS A 87 -12.01 7.57 -0.13
C HIS A 87 -13.05 8.69 0.10
N SER A 88 -13.58 8.82 1.31
CA SER A 88 -14.50 9.90 1.68
C SER A 88 -13.82 11.26 1.87
N LEU A 89 -12.58 11.27 2.39
CA LEU A 89 -11.85 12.51 2.71
C LEU A 89 -11.16 13.14 1.49
N PHE A 90 -10.71 12.35 0.54
CA PHE A 90 -9.85 12.82 -0.55
C PHE A 90 -10.50 12.64 -1.93
N ASN A 91 -10.93 13.75 -2.51
CA ASN A 91 -11.42 13.78 -3.90
C ASN A 91 -10.25 13.96 -4.89
N CYS A 92 -9.40 12.94 -4.96
CA CYS A 92 -8.24 12.88 -5.85
C CYS A 92 -8.13 11.52 -6.53
N LYS A 93 -7.15 11.33 -7.41
CA LYS A 93 -6.87 10.02 -7.99
C LYS A 93 -6.36 9.06 -6.93
N GLN A 94 -6.90 7.84 -6.91
CA GLN A 94 -6.56 6.83 -5.93
C GLN A 94 -6.19 5.51 -6.59
N ILE A 95 -5.14 4.86 -6.10
CA ILE A 95 -4.68 3.52 -6.49
C ILE A 95 -4.51 2.71 -5.20
N TRP A 96 -5.26 1.60 -5.10
CA TRP A 96 -5.30 0.73 -3.93
C TRP A 96 -4.87 -0.67 -4.32
N TRP A 97 -3.72 -1.12 -3.81
CA TRP A 97 -3.17 -2.45 -4.09
C TRP A 97 -3.83 -3.55 -3.25
N GLY A 98 -3.72 -4.81 -3.68
CA GLY A 98 -4.36 -5.94 -3.02
C GLY A 98 -5.87 -5.97 -3.14
N ALA A 99 -6.44 -5.14 -4.01
CA ALA A 99 -7.88 -4.88 -4.12
C ALA A 99 -8.74 -6.12 -4.43
N ASN A 100 -8.16 -7.17 -4.99
CA ASN A 100 -8.84 -8.44 -5.20
C ASN A 100 -9.21 -9.16 -3.89
N TYR A 101 -8.51 -8.89 -2.78
CA TYR A 101 -8.78 -9.53 -1.49
C TYR A 101 -9.92 -8.86 -0.71
N TYR A 102 -10.23 -7.61 -1.04
CA TYR A 102 -11.28 -6.82 -0.38
C TYR A 102 -12.22 -6.13 -1.38
N SER A 103 -12.41 -6.75 -2.55
CA SER A 103 -13.23 -6.19 -3.64
C SER A 103 -14.71 -6.03 -3.30
N GLU A 104 -15.23 -6.73 -2.28
CA GLU A 104 -16.64 -6.71 -1.90
C GLU A 104 -17.14 -5.33 -1.42
N PHE A 105 -16.26 -4.47 -0.92
CA PHE A 105 -16.61 -3.12 -0.47
C PHE A 105 -16.04 -2.00 -1.35
N LEU A 106 -15.38 -2.35 -2.44
CA LEU A 106 -14.91 -1.35 -3.40
C LEU A 106 -16.02 -0.94 -4.36
N PRO A 107 -16.13 0.36 -4.70
CA PRO A 107 -17.01 0.80 -5.77
C PRO A 107 -16.65 0.15 -7.10
N SER A 108 -17.65 0.00 -7.97
CA SER A 108 -17.41 -0.45 -9.34
C SER A 108 -16.38 0.45 -10.04
N ALA A 109 -15.41 -0.14 -10.71
CA ALA A 109 -14.35 0.58 -11.42
C ALA A 109 -14.06 -0.03 -12.79
N GLU A 110 -13.89 0.83 -13.80
CA GLU A 110 -13.47 0.42 -15.14
C GLU A 110 -11.95 0.20 -15.19
N GLY A 111 -11.18 0.96 -14.37
CA GLY A 111 -9.74 0.97 -14.36
C GLY A 111 -9.13 0.06 -13.30
N TRP A 112 -8.38 -0.93 -13.74
CA TRP A 112 -7.60 -1.80 -12.87
C TRP A 112 -6.15 -1.84 -13.32
N ILE A 113 -5.24 -2.03 -12.38
CA ILE A 113 -3.84 -2.33 -12.66
C ILE A 113 -3.59 -3.78 -12.31
N VAL A 114 -2.95 -4.49 -13.21
CA VAL A 114 -2.46 -5.85 -12.99
C VAL A 114 -0.94 -5.80 -12.98
N TRP A 115 -0.34 -6.14 -11.85
CA TRP A 115 1.09 -6.37 -11.79
C TRP A 115 1.38 -7.85 -11.97
N ASP A 116 1.83 -8.22 -13.17
CA ASP A 116 2.34 -9.56 -13.48
C ASP A 116 3.76 -9.70 -12.90
N LYS A 117 3.91 -10.61 -11.94
CA LYS A 117 5.16 -10.86 -11.23
C LYS A 117 6.16 -11.70 -12.04
N ASN A 118 5.78 -12.12 -13.23
CA ASN A 118 6.60 -12.96 -14.10
C ASN A 118 7.19 -14.19 -13.38
N ASN A 119 6.38 -14.85 -12.55
CA ASN A 119 6.79 -15.97 -11.71
C ASN A 119 6.12 -17.29 -12.12
N GLY A 120 5.67 -17.41 -13.35
CA GLY A 120 4.95 -18.58 -13.88
C GLY A 120 5.60 -19.91 -13.53
N GLY A 121 4.79 -20.87 -13.09
CA GLY A 121 5.23 -22.18 -12.59
C GLY A 121 5.61 -22.21 -11.10
N SER A 122 5.49 -21.08 -10.39
CA SER A 122 5.64 -20.98 -8.94
C SER A 122 4.29 -21.25 -8.23
N ASP A 123 4.34 -21.67 -6.97
CA ASP A 123 3.18 -21.79 -6.07
C ASP A 123 2.71 -20.44 -5.50
N GLN A 124 3.43 -19.37 -5.83
CA GLN A 124 3.06 -18.01 -5.43
C GLN A 124 2.11 -17.37 -6.45
N THR A 125 1.34 -16.38 -6.00
CA THR A 125 0.40 -15.65 -6.88
C THR A 125 1.12 -15.04 -8.09
N ASP A 126 0.56 -15.24 -9.28
CA ASP A 126 1.12 -14.76 -10.55
C ASP A 126 1.07 -13.24 -10.67
N CYS A 127 0.06 -12.62 -10.09
CA CYS A 127 -0.15 -11.18 -10.19
C CYS A 127 -0.74 -10.58 -8.91
N GLU A 128 -0.66 -9.27 -8.80
CA GLU A 128 -1.42 -8.47 -7.86
C GLU A 128 -2.29 -7.46 -8.60
N LEU A 129 -3.45 -7.15 -8.02
CA LEU A 129 -4.39 -6.21 -8.60
C LEU A 129 -4.46 -4.92 -7.79
N ALA A 130 -4.57 -3.79 -8.49
CA ALA A 130 -4.94 -2.54 -7.86
C ALA A 130 -6.23 -1.98 -8.46
N TRP A 131 -7.10 -1.52 -7.58
CA TRP A 131 -8.28 -0.74 -7.93
C TRP A 131 -7.94 0.73 -8.14
N THR A 132 -8.65 1.39 -9.05
CA THR A 132 -8.51 2.83 -9.27
C THR A 132 -9.87 3.52 -9.30
N ASN A 133 -9.96 4.75 -8.76
CA ASN A 133 -11.19 5.54 -8.77
C ASN A 133 -11.38 6.43 -10.00
N PHE A 134 -10.48 6.36 -10.97
CA PHE A 134 -10.52 7.19 -12.17
C PHE A 134 -10.78 6.37 -13.43
N ARG A 135 -11.41 7.02 -14.41
CA ARG A 135 -11.73 6.38 -15.67
C ARG A 135 -10.47 5.95 -16.40
N SER A 136 -10.33 4.66 -16.64
CA SER A 136 -9.22 4.04 -17.35
C SER A 136 -9.65 2.67 -17.89
N VAL A 137 -8.86 2.08 -18.76
CA VAL A 137 -8.95 0.66 -19.08
C VAL A 137 -7.99 -0.13 -18.19
N CYS A 138 -8.19 -1.44 -18.05
CA CYS A 138 -7.25 -2.30 -17.34
C CYS A 138 -5.85 -2.19 -17.95
N ARG A 139 -4.83 -2.12 -17.09
CA ARG A 139 -3.43 -1.97 -17.49
C ARG A 139 -2.58 -3.07 -16.88
N LEU A 140 -1.70 -3.63 -17.70
CA LEU A 140 -0.75 -4.65 -17.27
C LEU A 140 0.65 -4.04 -17.13
N TYR A 141 1.28 -4.28 -16.00
CA TYR A 141 2.69 -4.03 -15.74
C TYR A 141 3.38 -5.35 -15.45
N LYS A 142 4.46 -5.66 -16.18
CA LYS A 142 5.18 -6.92 -16.04
C LYS A 142 6.57 -6.67 -15.47
N LYS A 143 6.80 -7.18 -14.28
CA LYS A 143 8.12 -7.16 -13.63
C LYS A 143 8.17 -8.18 -12.50
N ALA A 144 9.21 -9.00 -12.48
CA ALA A 144 9.46 -9.92 -11.38
C ALA A 144 9.63 -9.17 -10.04
N SER A 145 9.13 -9.78 -8.97
CA SER A 145 9.33 -9.25 -7.62
C SER A 145 10.82 -9.21 -7.27
N GLU A 146 11.26 -8.15 -6.62
CA GLU A 146 12.63 -8.06 -6.12
C GLU A 146 12.85 -9.08 -5.00
N LYS A 147 13.86 -9.95 -5.17
CA LYS A 147 14.13 -11.03 -4.19
C LYS A 147 15.34 -10.72 -3.29
N ARG A 148 16.33 -9.96 -3.78
CA ARG A 148 17.63 -9.82 -3.10
C ARG A 148 17.69 -8.70 -2.06
N ASN A 149 17.18 -7.52 -2.35
CA ASN A 149 17.27 -6.32 -1.49
C ASN A 149 15.96 -5.98 -0.78
N ARG A 150 15.05 -6.94 -0.68
CA ARG A 150 13.77 -6.73 -0.04
C ARG A 150 13.96 -6.52 1.47
N ILE A 151 13.45 -5.40 1.96
CA ILE A 151 13.47 -5.04 3.39
C ILE A 151 12.15 -5.34 4.10
N HIS A 152 11.06 -5.50 3.32
CA HIS A 152 9.73 -5.86 3.82
C HIS A 152 9.15 -7.06 3.03
N PRO A 153 8.40 -7.98 3.66
CA PRO A 153 7.89 -9.19 3.00
C PRO A 153 6.97 -8.90 1.81
N THR A 154 6.20 -7.82 1.87
CA THR A 154 5.25 -7.41 0.82
C THR A 154 5.73 -6.23 -0.02
N GLN A 155 7.03 -5.88 0.07
CA GLN A 155 7.60 -4.73 -0.65
C GLN A 155 7.33 -4.80 -2.16
N LYS A 156 6.73 -3.72 -2.68
CA LYS A 156 6.52 -3.52 -4.11
C LYS A 156 7.72 -2.83 -4.78
N PRO A 157 7.97 -3.10 -6.08
CA PRO A 157 9.03 -2.41 -6.81
C PRO A 157 8.75 -0.91 -6.94
N VAL A 158 9.76 -0.08 -6.70
CA VAL A 158 9.66 1.38 -6.89
C VAL A 158 9.23 1.73 -8.32
N GLU A 159 9.70 0.96 -9.30
CA GLU A 159 9.35 1.17 -10.71
C GLU A 159 7.87 0.93 -11.01
N LEU A 160 7.16 0.14 -10.21
CA LEU A 160 5.72 -0.02 -10.33
C LEU A 160 4.99 1.30 -10.03
N PHE A 161 5.42 2.00 -8.98
CA PHE A 161 4.91 3.32 -8.65
C PHE A 161 5.21 4.34 -9.76
N LEU A 162 6.47 4.42 -10.19
CA LEU A 162 6.89 5.34 -11.25
C LEU A 162 6.18 5.07 -12.58
N TRP A 163 6.00 3.80 -12.92
CA TRP A 163 5.23 3.40 -14.11
C TRP A 163 3.77 3.84 -14.01
N SER A 164 3.14 3.66 -12.85
CA SER A 164 1.75 4.03 -12.63
C SER A 164 1.54 5.53 -12.83
N ILE A 165 2.40 6.36 -12.22
CA ILE A 165 2.37 7.81 -12.39
C ILE A 165 2.48 8.20 -13.87
N LYS A 166 3.51 7.69 -14.54
CA LYS A 166 3.76 7.98 -15.96
C LYS A 166 2.62 7.51 -16.85
N LYS A 167 2.09 6.30 -16.58
CA LYS A 167 1.03 5.69 -17.39
C LYS A 167 -0.28 6.45 -17.31
N PHE A 168 -0.64 6.92 -16.13
CA PHE A 168 -1.90 7.62 -15.90
C PHE A 168 -1.75 9.16 -15.93
N LYS A 169 -0.56 9.66 -16.28
CA LYS A 169 -0.26 11.11 -16.36
C LYS A 169 -0.75 11.83 -15.11
N VAL A 170 -0.37 11.32 -13.95
CA VAL A 170 -0.74 11.93 -12.68
C VAL A 170 0.23 13.06 -12.39
N GLU A 171 -0.29 14.27 -12.33
CA GLU A 171 0.43 15.43 -11.80
C GLU A 171 0.11 15.53 -10.32
N PHE A 172 1.12 15.61 -9.47
CA PHE A 172 0.96 15.69 -8.03
C PHE A 172 2.13 16.44 -7.39
N ASN A 173 1.85 17.09 -6.30
CA ASN A 173 2.83 17.63 -5.36
C ASN A 173 2.84 16.77 -4.08
N ILE A 174 1.66 16.28 -3.67
CA ILE A 174 1.49 15.50 -2.44
C ILE A 174 0.82 14.16 -2.76
N VAL A 175 1.55 13.08 -2.47
CA VAL A 175 1.02 11.71 -2.50
C VAL A 175 0.81 11.25 -1.07
N LEU A 176 -0.37 10.74 -0.77
CA LEU A 176 -0.69 10.11 0.50
C LEU A 176 -0.57 8.59 0.36
N ASP A 177 0.29 8.01 1.21
CA ASP A 177 0.29 6.58 1.53
C ASP A 177 -0.02 6.43 3.01
N VAL A 178 -1.05 5.65 3.35
CA VAL A 178 -1.47 5.42 4.73
C VAL A 178 -0.96 4.11 5.32
N PHE A 179 -0.15 3.37 4.54
CA PHE A 179 0.46 2.09 4.93
C PHE A 179 1.92 2.02 4.49
N LEU A 180 2.78 2.75 5.18
CA LEU A 180 4.21 2.82 4.86
C LEU A 180 5.03 1.82 5.70
#